data_e13a440a9b81503d760c4e4f22829725
#
_entry.id   e13a440a9b81503d760c4e4f22829725
#
_cell.length_a   1.000
_cell.length_b   1.000
_cell.length_c   1.000
_cell.angle_alpha   90.00
_cell.angle_beta   90.00
_cell.angle_gamma   90.00
#
_symmetry.space_group_name_H-M   'P 1'
#
loop_
_entity.id
_entity.type
_entity.pdbx_description
1 polymer ?
#
loop_
_entity_poly.entity_id
_entity_poly.type
_entity_poly.pdbx_seq_one_letter_code
_entity_poly.pdbx_strand_id
1 'polypeptide(L)'
;MKTIVLGPPGTGKTHTLLNKVQDYLKTVDPDRIGYFAFTKKAANEAKSRAMDKFNYTEDDLPYFRTLHSLAFRKLGVNKDQVMQKRHYEDLGRKLNLFIDYNEHDQEETGLFTTKSDYLRLIHLAKLRDITLEQQIKLGE
;
A
#
# COMPACT_ATOMS: atom_id res chain seq x y z
N MET A 1 -10.76 21.50 -2.92
CA MET A 1 -12.11 20.82 -2.95
C MET A 1 -11.91 19.33 -2.71
N LYS A 2 -12.65 18.71 -1.78
CA LYS A 2 -12.67 17.24 -1.58
C LYS A 2 -13.82 16.64 -2.37
N THR A 3 -13.57 15.57 -3.12
CA THR A 3 -14.62 14.79 -3.80
C THR A 3 -14.51 13.33 -3.37
N ILE A 4 -15.63 12.73 -2.96
CA ILE A 4 -15.72 11.31 -2.60
C ILE A 4 -16.56 10.61 -3.68
N VAL A 5 -16.02 9.53 -4.27
CA VAL A 5 -16.71 8.71 -5.28
C VAL A 5 -16.98 7.34 -4.64
N LEU A 6 -18.26 7.06 -4.38
CA LEU A 6 -18.70 5.80 -3.78
C LEU A 6 -19.33 4.90 -4.86
N GLY A 7 -19.18 3.59 -4.69
CA GLY A 7 -19.80 2.59 -5.56
C GLY A 7 -19.20 1.20 -5.38
N PRO A 8 -19.94 0.12 -5.68
CA PRO A 8 -19.44 -1.24 -5.62
C PRO A 8 -18.33 -1.51 -6.66
N PRO A 9 -17.66 -2.64 -6.63
CA PRO A 9 -16.72 -3.06 -7.68
C PRO A 9 -17.38 -3.01 -9.08
N GLY A 10 -16.62 -2.64 -10.10
CA GLY A 10 -17.12 -2.58 -11.49
C GLY A 10 -17.89 -1.31 -11.90
N THR A 11 -18.17 -0.39 -11.00
CA THR A 11 -18.96 0.84 -11.29
C THR A 11 -18.18 1.98 -11.95
N GLY A 12 -16.97 1.72 -12.44
CA GLY A 12 -16.18 2.73 -13.17
C GLY A 12 -15.50 3.78 -12.30
N LYS A 13 -15.31 3.54 -10.99
CA LYS A 13 -14.60 4.48 -10.09
C LYS A 13 -13.23 4.91 -10.62
N THR A 14 -12.44 3.95 -11.09
CA THR A 14 -11.12 4.21 -11.68
C THR A 14 -11.24 5.10 -12.91
N HIS A 15 -12.23 4.85 -13.78
CA HIS A 15 -12.50 5.68 -14.95
C HIS A 15 -12.85 7.12 -14.56
N THR A 16 -13.73 7.29 -13.56
CA THR A 16 -14.09 8.61 -13.02
C THR A 16 -12.88 9.36 -12.46
N LEU A 17 -12.00 8.66 -11.73
CA LEU A 17 -10.78 9.26 -11.19
C LEU A 17 -9.81 9.66 -12.31
N LEU A 18 -9.63 8.83 -13.34
CA LEU A 18 -8.79 9.16 -14.49
C LEU A 18 -9.35 10.34 -15.32
N ASN A 19 -10.66 10.49 -15.40
CA ASN A 19 -11.27 11.69 -16.02
C ASN A 19 -10.92 12.96 -15.20
N LYS A 20 -10.91 12.88 -13.87
CA LYS A 20 -10.45 14.00 -13.03
C LYS A 20 -8.96 14.29 -13.23
N VAL A 21 -8.12 13.26 -13.35
CA VAL A 21 -6.70 13.42 -13.70
C VAL A 21 -6.58 14.16 -15.04
N GLN A 22 -7.36 13.79 -16.04
CA GLN A 22 -7.39 14.45 -17.35
C GLN A 22 -7.74 15.94 -17.24
N ASP A 23 -8.66 16.30 -16.37
CA ASP A 23 -9.01 17.71 -16.16
C ASP A 23 -7.86 18.48 -15.50
N TYR A 24 -7.14 17.87 -14.54
CA TYR A 24 -5.97 18.50 -13.94
C TYR A 24 -4.80 18.62 -14.92
N LEU A 25 -4.60 17.67 -15.82
CA LEU A 25 -3.54 17.71 -16.84
C LEU A 25 -3.66 18.90 -17.83
N LYS A 26 -4.80 19.58 -17.86
CA LYS A 26 -4.98 20.81 -18.65
C LYS A 26 -4.18 21.99 -18.08
N THR A 27 -3.85 21.95 -16.79
CA THR A 27 -3.24 23.07 -16.04
C THR A 27 -2.08 22.69 -15.15
N VAL A 28 -1.85 21.39 -14.96
CA VAL A 28 -0.83 20.86 -14.04
C VAL A 28 -0.02 19.80 -14.77
N ASP A 29 1.29 19.85 -14.62
CA ASP A 29 2.21 18.88 -15.20
C ASP A 29 1.98 17.47 -14.61
N PRO A 30 2.15 16.39 -15.39
CA PRO A 30 1.85 15.02 -14.95
C PRO A 30 2.69 14.56 -13.75
N ASP A 31 3.94 15.05 -13.62
CA ASP A 31 4.83 14.78 -12.50
C ASP A 31 4.41 15.44 -11.17
N ARG A 32 3.41 16.32 -11.20
CA ARG A 32 2.80 16.96 -10.03
C ARG A 32 1.46 16.36 -9.65
N ILE A 33 0.97 15.37 -10.38
CA ILE A 33 -0.30 14.70 -10.13
C ILE A 33 -0.03 13.34 -9.48
N GLY A 34 -0.57 13.12 -8.28
CA GLY A 34 -0.50 11.84 -7.58
C GLY A 34 -1.78 11.03 -7.74
N TYR A 35 -1.63 9.76 -8.14
CA TYR A 35 -2.68 8.74 -8.11
C TYR A 35 -2.24 7.60 -7.20
N PHE A 36 -2.93 7.42 -6.08
CA PHE A 36 -2.55 6.43 -5.09
C PHE A 36 -3.58 5.32 -4.98
N ALA A 37 -3.11 4.09 -5.00
CA ALA A 37 -3.93 2.92 -4.75
C ALA A 37 -3.40 2.15 -3.53
N PHE A 38 -4.24 1.29 -2.97
CA PHE A 38 -3.89 0.48 -1.82
C PHE A 38 -2.96 -0.67 -2.20
N THR A 39 -3.22 -1.33 -3.34
CA THR A 39 -2.43 -2.46 -3.84
C THR A 39 -1.55 -2.07 -5.03
N LYS A 40 -0.43 -2.79 -5.22
CA LYS A 40 0.44 -2.63 -6.40
C LYS A 40 -0.31 -2.90 -7.69
N LYS A 41 -1.16 -3.93 -7.71
CA LYS A 41 -1.98 -4.30 -8.88
C LYS A 41 -2.87 -3.15 -9.31
N ALA A 42 -3.62 -2.55 -8.37
CA ALA A 42 -4.51 -1.42 -8.68
C ALA A 42 -3.72 -0.17 -9.10
N ALA A 43 -2.57 0.09 -8.49
CA ALA A 43 -1.71 1.20 -8.90
C ALA A 43 -1.16 1.03 -10.31
N ASN A 44 -0.66 -0.16 -10.65
CA ASN A 44 -0.13 -0.47 -11.98
C ASN A 44 -1.23 -0.45 -13.05
N GLU A 45 -2.40 -0.97 -12.74
CA GLU A 45 -3.55 -0.91 -13.66
C GLU A 45 -3.97 0.54 -13.96
N ALA A 46 -4.04 1.38 -12.93
CA ALA A 46 -4.37 2.79 -13.12
C ALA A 46 -3.27 3.53 -13.91
N LYS A 47 -2.00 3.21 -13.65
CA LYS A 47 -0.86 3.76 -14.41
C LYS A 47 -0.92 3.36 -15.87
N SER A 48 -1.10 2.07 -16.19
CA SER A 48 -1.22 1.58 -17.57
C SER A 48 -2.36 2.29 -18.31
N ARG A 49 -3.54 2.35 -17.70
CA ARG A 49 -4.69 3.06 -18.29
C ARG A 49 -4.43 4.56 -18.50
N ALA A 50 -3.67 5.21 -17.62
CA ALA A 50 -3.30 6.60 -17.78
C ALA A 50 -2.30 6.79 -18.92
N MET A 51 -1.29 5.92 -19.04
CA MET A 51 -0.34 5.91 -20.14
C MET A 51 -1.06 5.79 -21.49
N ASP A 52 -1.93 4.79 -21.61
CA ASP A 52 -2.71 4.56 -22.84
C ASP A 52 -3.65 5.74 -23.17
N LYS A 53 -4.31 6.28 -22.15
CA LYS A 53 -5.31 7.34 -22.34
C LYS A 53 -4.69 8.70 -22.66
N PHE A 54 -3.54 9.01 -22.09
CA PHE A 54 -2.93 10.34 -22.17
C PHE A 54 -1.67 10.36 -23.03
N ASN A 55 -1.27 9.21 -23.57
CA ASN A 55 -0.04 9.03 -24.36
C ASN A 55 1.22 9.47 -23.58
N TYR A 56 1.29 9.06 -22.31
CA TYR A 56 2.43 9.28 -21.44
C TYR A 56 3.28 8.03 -21.29
N THR A 57 4.53 8.22 -20.90
CA THR A 57 5.45 7.16 -20.51
C THR A 57 5.36 6.87 -19.01
N GLU A 58 6.06 5.85 -18.54
CA GLU A 58 6.13 5.55 -17.12
C GLU A 58 6.81 6.66 -16.31
N ASP A 59 7.81 7.31 -16.91
CA ASP A 59 8.59 8.38 -16.28
C ASP A 59 7.77 9.67 -16.11
N ASP A 60 6.77 9.89 -16.96
CA ASP A 60 5.85 11.03 -16.84
C ASP A 60 4.90 10.91 -15.65
N LEU A 61 4.69 9.68 -15.15
CA LEU A 61 3.73 9.38 -14.08
C LEU A 61 4.41 8.85 -12.79
N PRO A 62 5.38 9.58 -12.21
CA PRO A 62 6.19 9.10 -11.09
C PRO A 62 5.39 8.88 -9.81
N TYR A 63 4.21 9.47 -9.69
CA TYR A 63 3.34 9.38 -8.51
C TYR A 63 2.08 8.53 -8.72
N PHE A 64 2.02 7.73 -9.79
CA PHE A 64 1.01 6.68 -9.96
C PHE A 64 1.52 5.40 -9.28
N ARG A 65 1.24 5.25 -7.98
CA ARG A 65 1.83 4.20 -7.14
C ARG A 65 1.03 3.93 -5.85
N THR A 66 1.48 3.00 -5.03
CA THR A 66 0.92 2.82 -3.70
C THR A 66 1.45 3.88 -2.72
N LEU A 67 0.69 4.17 -1.65
CA LEU A 67 1.14 5.06 -0.58
C LEU A 67 2.41 4.55 0.09
N HIS A 68 2.54 3.22 0.29
CA HIS A 68 3.76 2.62 0.82
C HIS A 68 4.97 2.92 -0.07
N SER A 69 4.84 2.73 -1.37
CA SER A 69 5.91 3.04 -2.34
C SER A 69 6.30 4.53 -2.32
N LEU A 70 5.34 5.43 -2.14
CA LEU A 70 5.61 6.85 -1.96
C LEU A 70 6.38 7.13 -0.67
N ALA A 71 5.94 6.55 0.45
CA ALA A 71 6.59 6.70 1.75
C ALA A 71 8.04 6.22 1.70
N PHE A 72 8.30 5.03 1.15
CA PHE A 72 9.66 4.51 0.96
C PHE A 72 10.54 5.48 0.18
N ARG A 73 10.04 5.99 -0.94
CA ARG A 73 10.79 6.95 -1.76
C ARG A 73 11.08 8.26 -1.01
N LYS A 74 10.10 8.78 -0.28
CA LYS A 74 10.24 10.04 0.46
C LYS A 74 11.19 9.93 1.65
N LEU A 75 11.22 8.76 2.30
CA LEU A 75 12.09 8.48 3.44
C LEU A 75 13.50 8.02 3.02
N GLY A 76 13.73 7.75 1.74
CA GLY A 76 15.00 7.19 1.25
C GLY A 76 15.28 5.79 1.79
N VAL A 77 14.24 5.06 2.19
CA VAL A 77 14.37 3.70 2.76
C VAL A 77 14.59 2.68 1.66
N ASN A 78 15.63 1.87 1.79
CA ASN A 78 15.91 0.74 0.92
C ASN A 78 15.25 -0.54 1.45
N LYS A 79 15.03 -1.52 0.55
CA LYS A 79 14.44 -2.82 0.92
C LYS A 79 15.23 -3.55 2.02
N ASP A 80 16.55 -3.39 2.06
CA ASP A 80 17.42 -4.04 3.06
C ASP A 80 17.25 -3.45 4.47
N GLN A 81 16.67 -2.27 4.59
CA GLN A 81 16.37 -1.61 5.86
C GLN A 81 15.01 -2.02 6.45
N VAL A 82 14.27 -2.87 5.75
CA VAL A 82 12.94 -3.34 6.16
C VAL A 82 13.01 -4.84 6.45
N MET A 83 12.30 -5.27 7.48
CA MET A 83 12.17 -6.68 7.79
C MET A 83 11.55 -7.44 6.62
N GLN A 84 12.26 -8.46 6.15
CA GLN A 84 11.84 -9.38 5.10
C GLN A 84 11.52 -10.75 5.72
N LYS A 85 10.91 -11.65 4.95
CA LYS A 85 10.56 -13.01 5.40
C LYS A 85 11.72 -13.71 6.14
N ARG A 86 12.94 -13.67 5.59
CA ARG A 86 14.13 -14.25 6.22
C ARG A 86 14.39 -13.74 7.64
N HIS A 87 14.12 -12.45 7.89
CA HIS A 87 14.34 -11.85 9.22
C HIS A 87 13.30 -12.32 10.23
N TYR A 88 12.06 -12.55 9.80
CA TYR A 88 11.01 -13.15 10.63
C TYR A 88 11.31 -14.61 10.94
N GLU A 89 11.80 -15.38 9.97
CA GLU A 89 12.23 -16.77 10.18
C GLU A 89 13.42 -16.88 11.15
N ASP A 90 14.41 -15.99 11.02
CA ASP A 90 15.55 -15.90 11.94
C ASP A 90 15.11 -15.53 13.36
N LEU A 91 14.20 -14.57 13.48
CA LEU A 91 13.64 -14.17 14.76
C LEU A 91 12.88 -15.32 15.41
N GLY A 92 12.05 -16.03 14.64
CA GLY A 92 11.33 -17.21 15.11
C GLY A 92 12.25 -18.29 15.65
N ARG A 93 13.33 -18.61 14.91
CA ARG A 93 14.37 -19.58 15.37
C ARG A 93 15.04 -19.14 16.65
N LYS A 94 15.44 -17.88 16.75
CA LYS A 94 16.14 -17.34 17.95
C LYS A 94 15.25 -17.33 19.19
N LEU A 95 13.96 -17.07 19.02
CA LEU A 95 12.99 -16.99 20.11
C LEU A 95 12.28 -18.32 20.38
N ASN A 96 12.55 -19.35 19.60
CA ASN A 96 11.81 -20.62 19.60
C ASN A 96 10.28 -20.42 19.45
N LEU A 97 9.89 -19.50 18.56
CA LEU A 97 8.51 -19.16 18.26
C LEU A 97 8.19 -19.46 16.80
N PHE A 98 6.96 -19.94 16.56
CA PHE A 98 6.46 -20.02 15.20
C PHE A 98 6.06 -18.62 14.73
N ILE A 99 6.83 -18.09 13.78
CA ILE A 99 6.55 -16.80 13.15
C ILE A 99 6.32 -17.06 11.66
N ASP A 100 5.07 -16.95 11.24
CA ASP A 100 4.66 -17.03 9.84
C ASP A 100 4.53 -15.61 9.27
N TYR A 101 5.20 -15.38 8.15
CA TYR A 101 5.12 -14.13 7.40
C TYR A 101 4.76 -14.44 5.95
N ASN A 102 3.60 -14.00 5.52
CA ASN A 102 3.11 -14.23 4.18
C ASN A 102 3.18 -12.92 3.35
N GLU A 103 4.21 -12.84 2.48
CA GLU A 103 4.40 -11.68 1.60
C GLU A 103 3.29 -11.56 0.53
N HIS A 104 2.77 -12.69 0.05
CA HIS A 104 1.78 -12.70 -1.04
C HIS A 104 0.48 -12.00 -0.67
N ASP A 105 -0.02 -12.24 0.53
CA ASP A 105 -1.27 -11.63 0.98
C ASP A 105 -1.14 -10.12 1.11
N GLN A 106 0.02 -9.63 1.51
CA GLN A 106 0.28 -8.20 1.65
C GLN A 106 0.39 -7.50 0.28
N GLU A 107 0.95 -8.16 -0.73
CA GLU A 107 1.05 -7.60 -2.09
C GLU A 107 -0.29 -7.59 -2.83
N GLU A 108 -1.13 -8.60 -2.63
CA GLU A 108 -2.43 -8.71 -3.30
C GLU A 108 -3.54 -7.94 -2.60
N THR A 109 -3.65 -8.06 -1.29
CA THR A 109 -4.76 -7.49 -0.52
C THR A 109 -4.41 -6.19 0.20
N GLY A 110 -3.12 -5.89 0.36
CA GLY A 110 -2.62 -4.79 1.17
C GLY A 110 -2.83 -5.00 2.67
N LEU A 111 -3.32 -6.16 3.09
CA LEU A 111 -3.57 -6.52 4.48
C LEU A 111 -2.43 -7.40 4.99
N PHE A 112 -2.01 -7.15 6.22
CA PHE A 112 -1.07 -8.02 6.91
C PHE A 112 -1.84 -9.23 7.44
N THR A 113 -1.57 -10.40 6.87
CA THR A 113 -2.11 -11.66 7.34
C THR A 113 -1.01 -12.52 7.93
N THR A 114 -1.25 -13.12 9.08
CA THR A 114 -0.32 -14.02 9.75
C THR A 114 -1.07 -15.03 10.60
N LYS A 115 -0.55 -16.24 10.68
CA LYS A 115 -1.00 -17.28 11.62
C LYS A 115 -0.31 -17.17 12.98
N SER A 116 0.67 -16.27 13.11
CA SER A 116 1.36 -16.03 14.37
C SER A 116 0.55 -15.07 15.25
N ASP A 117 0.07 -15.55 16.39
CA ASP A 117 -0.67 -14.73 17.35
C ASP A 117 0.16 -13.54 17.85
N TYR A 118 1.45 -13.73 18.04
CA TYR A 118 2.36 -12.64 18.45
C TYR A 118 2.41 -11.51 17.43
N LEU A 119 2.60 -11.83 16.14
CA LEU A 119 2.62 -10.81 15.09
C LEU A 119 1.25 -10.16 14.94
N ARG A 120 0.16 -10.91 15.12
CA ARG A 120 -1.21 -10.38 15.06
C ARG A 120 -1.45 -9.36 16.18
N LEU A 121 -1.07 -9.68 17.42
CA LEU A 121 -1.19 -8.76 18.56
C LEU A 121 -0.35 -7.49 18.37
N ILE A 122 0.90 -7.63 17.89
CA ILE A 122 1.76 -6.49 17.59
C ILE A 122 1.12 -5.60 16.50
N HIS A 123 0.56 -6.22 15.47
CA HIS A 123 -0.09 -5.48 14.38
C HIS A 123 -1.33 -4.74 14.85
N LEU A 124 -2.18 -5.40 15.66
CA LEU A 124 -3.36 -4.77 16.25
C LEU A 124 -3.01 -3.61 17.17
N ALA A 125 -1.97 -3.74 18.00
CA ALA A 125 -1.48 -2.66 18.85
C ALA A 125 -1.10 -1.43 18.01
N LYS A 126 -0.35 -1.64 16.92
CA LYS A 126 0.04 -0.56 15.98
C LYS A 126 -1.15 0.08 15.29
N LEU A 127 -2.13 -0.72 14.83
CA LEU A 127 -3.33 -0.20 14.18
C LEU A 127 -4.21 0.64 15.12
N ARG A 128 -4.22 0.28 16.41
CA ARG A 128 -5.00 0.96 17.45
C ARG A 128 -4.25 2.12 18.11
N ASP A 129 -2.98 2.31 17.74
CA ASP A 129 -2.07 3.30 18.34
C ASP A 129 -1.97 3.17 19.87
N ILE A 130 -1.85 1.93 20.36
CA ILE A 130 -1.71 1.56 21.76
C ILE A 130 -0.48 0.71 22.00
N THR A 131 -0.08 0.55 23.28
CA THR A 131 1.04 -0.33 23.63
C THR A 131 0.67 -1.82 23.46
N LEU A 132 1.66 -2.67 23.28
CA LEU A 132 1.44 -4.12 23.22
C LEU A 132 0.81 -4.67 24.52
N GLU A 133 1.20 -4.13 25.68
CA GLU A 133 0.63 -4.48 26.98
C GLU A 133 -0.86 -4.16 27.06
N GLN A 134 -1.27 -3.00 26.55
CA GLN A 134 -2.69 -2.62 26.44
C GLN A 134 -3.45 -3.55 25.51
N GLN A 135 -2.85 -3.89 24.36
CA GLN A 135 -3.47 -4.82 23.41
C GLN A 135 -3.64 -6.22 24.02
N ILE A 136 -2.66 -6.74 24.75
CA ILE A 136 -2.77 -8.03 25.43
C ILE A 136 -3.91 -8.05 26.45
N LYS A 137 -4.11 -6.97 27.19
CA LYS A 137 -5.23 -6.83 28.15
C LYS A 137 -6.59 -6.76 27.49
N LEU A 138 -6.67 -6.22 26.27
CA LEU A 138 -7.93 -6.14 25.51
C LEU A 138 -8.31 -7.47 24.85
N GLY A 139 -7.34 -8.36 24.67
CA GLY A 139 -7.52 -9.58 23.89
C GLY A 139 -7.53 -9.30 22.37
N GLU A 140 -8.22 -10.17 21.64
CA GLU A 140 -8.35 -10.05 20.18
C GLU A 140 -9.48 -9.12 19.72
#